data_71c5b7869d3d2f8556a65ccc49ec048d
#
_entry.id   71c5b7869d3d2f8556a65ccc49ec048d
#
_cell.length_a   1.000
_cell.length_b   1.000
_cell.length_c   1.000
_cell.angle_alpha   90.00
_cell.angle_beta   90.00
_cell.angle_gamma   90.00
#
_symmetry.space_group_name_H-M   'P 1'
#
loop_
_entity.id
_entity.type
_entity.pdbx_description
1 polymer ?
#
loop_
_entity_poly.entity_id
_entity_poly.type
_entity_poly.pdbx_seq_one_letter_code
_entity_poly.pdbx_strand_id
1 'polypeptide(L)'
;MKGKKMRHFEYKDLGTNAHKFWEINLEAKKLVVTYGRIGIKNPASKVFMINKNGGKDTFTSKEAAEKYCEKKIREKTSKAYKEN
;
A
#
# COMPACT_ATOMS: atom_id res chain seq x y z
N MET A 1 -11.42 2.83 -17.92
CA MET A 1 -10.95 3.59 -17.04
C MET A 1 -9.77 3.18 -16.42
N LYS A 2 -8.78 3.84 -16.37
CA LYS A 2 -7.61 3.44 -15.86
C LYS A 2 -7.16 4.21 -14.83
N GLY A 3 -7.40 4.74 -14.09
CA GLY A 3 -6.88 5.58 -13.12
C GLY A 3 -6.52 5.00 -11.83
N LYS A 4 -7.14 3.95 -11.40
CA LYS A 4 -6.86 3.41 -10.08
C LYS A 4 -6.32 2.02 -10.12
N LYS A 5 -5.32 1.75 -9.29
CA LYS A 5 -4.83 0.42 -9.07
C LYS A 5 -4.84 0.21 -7.58
N MET A 6 -5.73 -0.62 -7.08
CA MET A 6 -5.79 -0.92 -5.66
C MET A 6 -5.52 -2.40 -5.46
N ARG A 7 -4.63 -2.72 -4.58
CA ARG A 7 -4.30 -4.11 -4.26
C ARG A 7 -4.37 -4.30 -2.74
N HIS A 8 -4.96 -5.39 -2.33
CA HIS A 8 -5.23 -5.68 -0.93
C HIS A 8 -4.54 -6.99 -0.56
N PHE A 9 -3.81 -6.98 0.54
CA PHE A 9 -3.07 -8.14 1.01
C PHE A 9 -3.42 -8.40 2.46
N GLU A 10 -3.44 -9.65 2.85
CA GLU A 10 -3.74 -10.03 4.23
C GLU A 10 -2.70 -10.99 4.76
N TYR A 11 -2.43 -10.88 6.05
CA TYR A 11 -1.51 -11.76 6.75
C TYR A 11 -2.26 -12.39 7.91
N LYS A 12 -2.22 -13.70 8.00
CA LYS A 12 -2.90 -14.39 9.06
C LYS A 12 -1.93 -15.35 9.73
N ASP A 13 -1.78 -15.25 11.04
CA ASP A 13 -0.90 -16.12 11.79
C ASP A 13 -1.73 -16.84 12.83
N LEU A 14 -1.93 -18.13 12.65
CA LEU A 14 -2.75 -18.93 13.55
C LEU A 14 -2.11 -19.09 14.92
N GLY A 15 -0.78 -19.06 14.99
CA GLY A 15 -0.08 -19.21 16.24
C GLY A 15 -0.27 -18.05 17.18
N THR A 16 -0.32 -16.83 16.66
CA THR A 16 -0.47 -15.63 17.47
C THR A 16 -1.85 -14.99 17.31
N ASN A 17 -2.71 -15.59 16.52
CA ASN A 17 -4.02 -15.04 16.26
C ASN A 17 -3.96 -13.67 15.59
N ALA A 18 -2.88 -13.36 14.92
CA ALA A 18 -2.73 -12.09 14.23
C ALA A 18 -3.45 -12.15 12.89
N HIS A 19 -4.20 -11.12 12.56
CA HIS A 19 -4.84 -11.02 11.27
C HIS A 19 -4.76 -9.55 10.85
N LYS A 20 -3.89 -9.26 9.90
CA LYS A 20 -3.58 -7.89 9.50
C LYS A 20 -3.82 -7.72 8.01
N PHE A 21 -3.99 -6.49 7.59
CA PHE A 21 -4.09 -6.20 6.17
C PHE A 21 -3.16 -5.06 5.78
N TRP A 22 -2.84 -5.01 4.50
CA TRP A 22 -2.06 -3.95 3.92
C TRP A 22 -2.62 -3.71 2.52
N GLU A 23 -2.96 -2.48 2.25
CA GLU A 23 -3.58 -2.11 0.99
C GLU A 23 -2.79 -1.00 0.36
N ILE A 24 -2.66 -1.03 -0.96
CA ILE A 24 -2.00 0.06 -1.65
C ILE A 24 -2.88 0.48 -2.81
N ASN A 25 -3.09 1.78 -2.94
CA ASN A 25 -3.97 2.34 -3.95
C ASN A 25 -3.22 3.44 -4.69
N LEU A 26 -2.90 3.18 -5.95
CA LEU A 26 -2.19 4.16 -6.78
C LEU A 26 -3.20 4.89 -7.66
N GLU A 27 -3.28 6.19 -7.44
CA GLU A 27 -4.15 7.05 -8.22
C GLU A 27 -3.33 7.94 -9.12
N ALA A 28 -3.96 8.75 -9.93
CA ALA A 28 -3.26 9.59 -10.89
C ALA A 28 -2.28 10.57 -10.24
N LYS A 29 -2.64 11.09 -9.07
CA LYS A 29 -1.84 12.13 -8.43
C LYS A 29 -1.39 11.80 -7.02
N LYS A 30 -1.68 10.61 -6.54
CA LYS A 30 -1.27 10.23 -5.19
C LYS A 30 -1.22 8.72 -5.02
N LEU A 31 -0.51 8.30 -4.01
CA LEU A 31 -0.42 6.90 -3.62
C LEU A 31 -0.87 6.82 -2.17
N VAL A 32 -1.83 5.97 -1.88
CA VAL A 32 -2.35 5.81 -0.52
C VAL A 32 -2.07 4.40 -0.04
N VAL A 33 -1.43 4.28 1.12
CA VAL A 33 -1.16 2.99 1.75
C VAL A 33 -1.99 2.93 3.02
N THR A 34 -2.80 1.89 3.16
CA THR A 34 -3.66 1.71 4.34
C THR A 34 -3.33 0.37 4.97
N TYR A 35 -3.23 0.32 6.27
CA TYR A 35 -2.84 -0.91 6.94
C TYR A 35 -3.39 -0.96 8.36
N GLY A 36 -3.42 -2.16 8.93
CA GLY A 36 -3.89 -2.35 10.28
C GLY A 36 -4.35 -3.77 10.51
N ARG A 37 -5.08 -3.97 11.59
CA ARG A 37 -5.68 -5.27 11.89
C ARG A 37 -6.98 -5.38 11.14
N ILE A 38 -7.32 -6.58 10.72
CA ILE A 38 -8.62 -6.81 10.09
C ILE A 38 -9.72 -6.45 11.10
N GLY A 39 -10.68 -5.68 10.66
CA GLY A 39 -11.80 -5.27 11.50
C GLY A 39 -11.60 -3.97 12.28
N ILE A 40 -10.40 -3.37 12.17
CA ILE A 40 -10.16 -2.12 12.88
C ILE A 40 -11.02 -1.01 12.28
N LYS A 41 -11.56 -0.14 13.15
CA LYS A 41 -12.42 0.89 12.66
C LYS A 41 -11.67 1.98 11.93
N ASN A 42 -10.56 2.41 12.41
CA ASN A 42 -9.81 3.52 11.81
C ASN A 42 -8.39 3.05 11.49
N PRO A 43 -8.21 2.38 10.38
CA PRO A 43 -6.89 1.89 10.02
C PRO A 43 -5.95 3.06 9.73
N ALA A 44 -4.67 2.83 9.95
CA ALA A 44 -3.67 3.84 9.65
C ALA A 44 -3.52 3.97 8.14
N SER A 45 -3.22 5.16 7.67
CA SER A 45 -2.93 5.35 6.26
C SER A 45 -1.84 6.37 6.07
N LYS A 46 -1.12 6.22 4.97
CA LYS A 46 -0.07 7.16 4.59
C LYS A 46 -0.30 7.57 3.16
N VAL A 47 -0.24 8.86 2.89
CA VAL A 47 -0.48 9.41 1.56
C VAL A 47 0.81 10.00 1.02
N PHE A 48 1.16 9.60 -0.21
CA PHE A 48 2.28 10.18 -0.91
C PHE A 48 1.71 10.91 -2.12
N MET A 49 2.13 12.14 -2.32
CA MET A 49 1.70 12.88 -3.50
C MET A 49 2.60 12.57 -4.68
N ILE A 50 2.12 12.77 -5.88
CA ILE A 50 2.94 12.63 -7.07
C ILE A 50 3.06 14.01 -7.69
N ASN A 51 4.27 14.57 -7.66
CA ASN A 51 4.50 15.94 -8.14
C ASN A 51 5.91 16.04 -8.65
N LYS A 52 6.08 16.43 -9.90
CA LYS A 52 7.40 16.50 -10.51
C LYS A 52 8.34 17.46 -9.78
N ASN A 53 7.81 18.36 -9.00
CA ASN A 53 8.65 19.29 -8.26
C ASN A 53 9.15 18.70 -6.93
N GLY A 54 8.70 17.52 -6.60
CA GLY A 54 9.14 16.85 -5.39
C GLY A 54 8.52 17.41 -4.13
N GLY A 55 9.13 17.10 -3.02
CA GLY A 55 8.65 17.54 -1.74
C GLY A 55 8.64 16.40 -0.74
N LYS A 56 8.20 16.68 0.48
CA LYS A 56 8.15 15.67 1.51
C LYS A 56 7.06 14.66 1.17
N ASP A 57 7.36 13.38 1.35
CA ASP A 57 6.41 12.31 1.09
C ASP A 57 5.82 12.44 -0.32
N THR A 58 6.68 12.70 -1.29
CA THR A 58 6.24 12.95 -2.65
C THR A 58 7.12 12.18 -3.63
N PHE A 59 6.49 11.54 -4.60
CA PHE A 59 7.21 10.93 -5.70
C PHE A 59 7.24 11.91 -6.86
N THR A 60 8.35 11.97 -7.55
CA THR A 60 8.50 12.95 -8.63
C THR A 60 7.84 12.49 -9.94
N SER A 61 7.46 11.23 -10.01
CA SER A 61 6.76 10.72 -11.18
C SER A 61 5.88 9.54 -10.81
N LYS A 62 4.94 9.22 -11.66
CA LYS A 62 4.09 8.07 -11.47
C LYS A 62 4.92 6.79 -11.53
N GLU A 63 5.95 6.76 -12.37
CA GLU A 63 6.83 5.62 -12.46
C GLU A 63 7.55 5.35 -11.15
N ALA A 64 7.99 6.39 -10.48
CA ALA A 64 8.65 6.24 -9.18
C ALA A 64 7.67 5.66 -8.16
N ALA A 65 6.42 6.11 -8.19
CA ALA A 65 5.38 5.57 -7.31
C ALA A 65 5.11 4.11 -7.63
N GLU A 66 5.08 3.75 -8.89
CA GLU A 66 4.85 2.35 -9.29
C GLU A 66 5.98 1.45 -8.82
N LYS A 67 7.22 1.91 -8.92
CA LYS A 67 8.36 1.14 -8.43
C LYS A 67 8.28 0.92 -6.92
N TYR A 68 7.86 1.94 -6.21
CA TYR A 68 7.67 1.83 -4.77
C TYR A 68 6.59 0.79 -4.46
N CYS A 69 5.48 0.80 -5.20
CA CYS A 69 4.42 -0.18 -5.02
C CYS A 69 4.95 -1.59 -5.20
N GLU A 70 5.69 -1.83 -6.28
CA GLU A 70 6.22 -3.14 -6.57
C GLU A 70 7.18 -3.61 -5.49
N LYS A 71 8.03 -2.72 -5.03
CA LYS A 71 8.98 -3.04 -3.97
C LYS A 71 8.26 -3.42 -2.70
N LYS A 72 7.24 -2.63 -2.32
CA LYS A 72 6.49 -2.90 -1.09
C LYS A 72 5.68 -4.19 -1.19
N ILE A 73 5.09 -4.45 -2.33
CA ILE A 73 4.35 -5.67 -2.55
C ILE A 73 5.29 -6.88 -2.42
N ARG A 74 6.48 -6.78 -2.99
CA ARG A 74 7.46 -7.85 -2.88
C ARG A 74 7.86 -8.08 -1.42
N GLU A 75 8.06 -7.01 -0.66
CA GLU A 75 8.39 -7.11 0.76
C GLU A 75 7.28 -7.77 1.54
N LYS A 76 6.04 -7.38 1.28
CA LYS A 76 4.89 -7.93 2.02
C LYS A 76 4.67 -9.40 1.69
N THR A 77 4.77 -9.76 0.42
CA THR A 77 4.57 -11.15 0.04
C THR A 77 5.71 -12.03 0.57
N SER A 78 6.92 -11.48 0.72
CA SER A 78 8.00 -12.21 1.34
C SER A 78 7.74 -12.46 2.81
N LYS A 79 6.91 -11.65 3.44
CA LYS A 79 6.57 -11.80 4.85
C LYS A 79 5.25 -12.53 5.06
N ALA A 80 4.83 -13.30 4.08
CA ALA A 80 3.64 -14.14 4.14
C ALA A 80 2.30 -13.39 4.01
N TYR A 81 2.32 -12.14 3.58
CA TYR A 81 1.09 -11.49 3.20
C TYR A 81 0.63 -12.09 1.87
N LYS A 82 -0.64 -12.33 1.73
CA LYS A 82 -1.20 -12.91 0.51
C LYS A 82 -2.22 -11.96 -0.10
N GLU A 83 -2.15 -11.81 -1.39
CA GLU A 83 -3.08 -10.95 -2.10
C GLU A 83 -4.46 -11.57 -2.20
N ASN A 84 -5.47 -10.78 -1.94
CA ASN A 84 -6.85 -11.22 -2.08
C ASN A 84 -7.44 -10.78 -3.40
#